data_36a3997eae723b13acdb32bc204e18a8
#
_entry.id   36a3997eae723b13acdb32bc204e18a8
#
_cell.length_a   1.000
_cell.length_b   1.000
_cell.length_c   1.000
_cell.angle_alpha   90.00
_cell.angle_beta   90.00
_cell.angle_gamma   90.00
#
_symmetry.space_group_name_H-M   'P 1'
#
loop_
_entity.id
_entity.type
_entity.pdbx_description
1 polymer ?
#
loop_
_entity_poly.entity_id
_entity_poly.type
_entity_poly.pdbx_seq_one_letter_code
_entity_poly.pdbx_strand_id
1 'polypeptide(L)'
;MSGKFYKLTMNDVPIAGKTVLVRADYNVPLTADGKVADDYRIRMSVPTIKKLVADECRVVIVSHLGRPEGQVDPKYSLTPVAARLSELLGQPVEFVDDCIGQKVFMSVKNAAKGSVTLLENLRFHPEEEANDADFARQLAKQSRAEYFVQDGFGVVHRAHASTSAITQFLPSVSGLLLEREYMTITGAMKTPERPLVAVLGGAKVSDKISVIEALVDVADTIIVGGAMANTFLAHRGISVGASKVEADQGQVIEAIYQKVAAKVGQERVDAFLVLPVDIGAGSSTEQNATRQDVPVAAIPDRVMALDLGPETTKLIESIVSRAHTVIWNGTLGYAEVPAFATSSAALAKVLADKKGDITSVIGGGDTADFVIHWDPNHGTSFSHVSTGGGASLELMAGEKLPGIEALLDANK
;
A
#
# COMPACT_ATOMS: atom_id res chain seq x y z
N MET A 1 20.30 14.29 -4.38
CA MET A 1 19.28 15.32 -4.01
C MET A 1 17.91 14.68 -4.16
N SER A 2 17.20 14.43 -3.08
CA SER A 2 15.82 13.98 -3.16
C SER A 2 15.01 15.04 -3.91
N GLY A 3 14.40 14.66 -5.03
CA GLY A 3 13.56 15.57 -5.79
C GLY A 3 12.47 16.17 -4.90
N LYS A 4 12.10 17.42 -5.11
CA LYS A 4 10.97 18.05 -4.41
C LYS A 4 9.68 17.45 -4.96
N PHE A 5 8.65 17.28 -4.11
CA PHE A 5 7.32 16.89 -4.57
C PHE A 5 6.80 17.94 -5.57
N TYR A 6 6.26 17.50 -6.69
CA TYR A 6 5.90 18.40 -7.81
C TYR A 6 4.52 19.06 -7.65
N LYS A 7 3.77 18.67 -6.61
CA LYS A 7 2.49 19.27 -6.24
C LYS A 7 2.64 20.12 -4.99
N LEU A 8 1.74 21.09 -4.79
CA LEU A 8 1.67 21.84 -3.54
C LEU A 8 1.25 20.93 -2.39
N THR A 9 1.85 21.18 -1.24
CA THR A 9 1.52 20.53 0.02
C THR A 9 0.74 21.48 0.94
N MET A 10 0.16 20.96 1.99
CA MET A 10 -0.50 21.78 3.01
C MET A 10 0.42 22.79 3.69
N ASN A 11 1.75 22.63 3.56
CA ASN A 11 2.74 23.57 4.07
C ASN A 11 3.02 24.75 3.13
N ASP A 12 2.59 24.64 1.87
CA ASP A 12 2.87 25.65 0.84
C ASP A 12 1.72 26.68 0.67
N VAL A 13 0.63 26.54 1.43
CA VAL A 13 -0.58 27.36 1.32
C VAL A 13 -0.99 27.96 2.66
N PRO A 14 -1.71 29.11 2.70
CA PRO A 14 -2.15 29.78 3.94
C PRO A 14 -3.38 29.07 4.53
N ILE A 15 -3.20 27.83 5.00
CA ILE A 15 -4.27 26.95 5.47
C ILE A 15 -4.68 27.20 6.94
N ALA A 16 -3.83 27.85 7.73
CA ALA A 16 -4.05 28.08 9.15
C ALA A 16 -5.38 28.80 9.45
N GLY A 17 -6.13 28.28 10.42
CA GLY A 17 -7.43 28.81 10.83
C GLY A 17 -8.59 28.55 9.87
N LYS A 18 -8.34 27.85 8.75
CA LYS A 18 -9.32 27.55 7.71
C LYS A 18 -10.15 26.30 8.03
N THR A 19 -11.26 26.12 7.32
CA THR A 19 -11.99 24.86 7.29
C THR A 19 -11.37 23.99 6.18
N VAL A 20 -10.94 22.79 6.53
CA VAL A 20 -10.18 21.90 5.63
C VAL A 20 -10.89 20.58 5.50
N LEU A 21 -11.19 20.19 4.26
CA LEU A 21 -11.69 18.86 3.93
C LEU A 21 -10.49 17.94 3.68
N VAL A 22 -10.35 16.89 4.49
CA VAL A 22 -9.25 15.91 4.37
C VAL A 22 -9.77 14.59 3.84
N ARG A 23 -9.23 14.11 2.73
CA ARG A 23 -9.47 12.76 2.27
C ARG A 23 -8.45 11.82 2.89
N ALA A 24 -8.89 11.00 3.81
CA ALA A 24 -8.10 9.95 4.43
C ALA A 24 -8.48 8.55 3.88
N ASP A 25 -7.62 7.57 4.03
CA ASP A 25 -7.93 6.16 3.74
C ASP A 25 -8.08 5.38 5.04
N TYR A 26 -9.33 5.23 5.49
CA TYR A 26 -9.72 4.47 6.67
C TYR A 26 -10.42 3.14 6.33
N ASN A 27 -10.08 2.58 5.16
CA ASN A 27 -10.53 1.24 4.79
C ASN A 27 -9.74 0.19 5.59
N VAL A 28 -10.09 0.07 6.86
CA VAL A 28 -9.46 -0.79 7.86
C VAL A 28 -10.32 -2.03 8.13
N PRO A 29 -9.72 -3.17 8.51
CA PRO A 29 -10.48 -4.34 8.94
C PRO A 29 -11.19 -4.08 10.27
N LEU A 30 -12.40 -4.62 10.39
CA LEU A 30 -13.16 -4.62 11.63
C LEU A 30 -13.22 -6.03 12.22
N THR A 31 -13.24 -6.13 13.54
CA THR A 31 -13.52 -7.37 14.27
C THR A 31 -14.98 -7.78 14.15
N ALA A 32 -15.33 -9.00 14.54
CA ALA A 32 -16.72 -9.48 14.52
C ALA A 32 -17.67 -8.68 15.44
N ASP A 33 -17.14 -8.04 16.49
CA ASP A 33 -17.86 -7.12 17.38
C ASP A 33 -17.83 -5.65 16.90
N GLY A 34 -17.38 -5.41 15.67
CA GLY A 34 -17.44 -4.11 15.00
C GLY A 34 -16.40 -3.09 15.43
N LYS A 35 -15.33 -3.50 16.12
CA LYS A 35 -14.20 -2.62 16.45
C LYS A 35 -13.14 -2.62 15.34
N VAL A 36 -12.29 -1.61 15.32
CA VAL A 36 -11.12 -1.58 14.43
C VAL A 36 -10.15 -2.70 14.83
N ALA A 37 -9.90 -3.64 13.92
CA ALA A 37 -8.98 -4.76 14.13
C ALA A 37 -7.53 -4.36 13.90
N ASP A 38 -7.29 -3.50 12.90
CA ASP A 38 -5.99 -2.90 12.60
C ASP A 38 -6.15 -1.40 12.36
N ASP A 39 -5.39 -0.60 13.06
CA ASP A 39 -5.48 0.86 13.03
C ASP A 39 -4.33 1.54 12.26
N TYR A 40 -3.50 0.78 11.56
CA TYR A 40 -2.28 1.30 10.93
C TYR A 40 -2.56 2.50 10.02
N ARG A 41 -3.55 2.41 9.13
CA ARG A 41 -3.92 3.50 8.22
C ARG A 41 -4.42 4.73 8.97
N ILE A 42 -5.15 4.53 10.08
CA ILE A 42 -5.62 5.64 10.93
C ILE A 42 -4.41 6.32 11.57
N ARG A 43 -3.49 5.56 12.16
CA ARG A 43 -2.24 6.10 12.77
C ARG A 43 -1.40 6.88 11.77
N MET A 44 -1.32 6.41 10.53
CA MET A 44 -0.53 7.09 9.50
C MET A 44 -1.08 8.45 9.10
N SER A 45 -2.39 8.71 9.24
CA SER A 45 -3.01 10.01 8.98
C SER A 45 -2.87 11.01 10.15
N VAL A 46 -2.60 10.51 11.35
CA VAL A 46 -2.55 11.32 12.58
C VAL A 46 -1.60 12.53 12.48
N PRO A 47 -0.40 12.43 11.90
CA PRO A 47 0.49 13.59 11.74
C PRO A 47 -0.14 14.74 10.95
N THR A 48 -0.82 14.44 9.84
CA THR A 48 -1.56 15.44 9.04
C THR A 48 -2.66 16.10 9.86
N ILE A 49 -3.48 15.30 10.54
CA ILE A 49 -4.59 15.81 11.34
C ILE A 49 -4.08 16.67 12.50
N LYS A 50 -3.07 16.20 13.26
CA LYS A 50 -2.47 16.96 14.38
C LYS A 50 -1.89 18.29 13.93
N LYS A 51 -1.24 18.34 12.76
CA LYS A 51 -0.73 19.60 12.24
C LYS A 51 -1.86 20.59 11.91
N LEU A 52 -2.92 20.13 11.24
CA LEU A 52 -4.08 20.98 10.94
C LEU A 52 -4.77 21.47 12.22
N VAL A 53 -4.89 20.64 13.24
CA VAL A 53 -5.42 21.00 14.57
C VAL A 53 -4.53 22.06 15.23
N ALA A 54 -3.21 21.88 15.21
CA ALA A 54 -2.25 22.84 15.76
C ALA A 54 -2.29 24.20 15.02
N ASP A 55 -2.60 24.19 13.71
CA ASP A 55 -2.81 25.38 12.89
C ASP A 55 -4.23 25.98 13.08
N GLU A 56 -4.97 25.57 14.12
CA GLU A 56 -6.34 26.01 14.44
C GLU A 56 -7.38 25.79 13.32
N CYS A 57 -7.15 24.82 12.41
CA CYS A 57 -8.10 24.49 11.37
C CYS A 57 -9.34 23.79 11.93
N ARG A 58 -10.49 23.96 11.28
CA ARG A 58 -11.63 23.05 11.43
C ARG A 58 -11.40 21.90 10.46
N VAL A 59 -11.14 20.71 10.98
CA VAL A 59 -10.78 19.53 10.18
C VAL A 59 -12.02 18.69 9.93
N VAL A 60 -12.43 18.57 8.66
CA VAL A 60 -13.52 17.69 8.23
C VAL A 60 -12.91 16.54 7.46
N ILE A 61 -13.07 15.31 7.96
CA ILE A 61 -12.46 14.12 7.37
C ILE A 61 -13.52 13.34 6.61
N VAL A 62 -13.19 12.93 5.41
CA VAL A 62 -13.97 12.00 4.58
C VAL A 62 -13.15 10.78 4.23
N SER A 63 -13.79 9.63 4.27
CA SER A 63 -13.16 8.35 3.95
C SER A 63 -14.17 7.35 3.43
N HIS A 64 -13.69 6.17 3.06
CA HIS A 64 -14.52 5.01 2.75
C HIS A 64 -14.15 3.82 3.63
N LEU A 65 -15.07 2.88 3.77
CA LEU A 65 -14.88 1.59 4.40
C LEU A 65 -15.61 0.51 3.60
N GLY A 66 -14.88 -0.53 3.19
CA GLY A 66 -15.44 -1.65 2.46
C GLY A 66 -16.04 -1.31 1.09
N ARG A 67 -17.01 -2.13 0.68
CA ARG A 67 -17.71 -2.00 -0.63
C ARG A 67 -19.24 -2.14 -0.41
N PRO A 68 -19.90 -1.10 0.07
CA PRO A 68 -21.34 -1.11 0.33
C PRO A 68 -22.20 -0.93 -0.94
N GLU A 69 -21.60 -0.80 -2.12
CA GLU A 69 -22.28 -0.72 -3.43
C GLU A 69 -23.32 0.40 -3.50
N GLY A 70 -23.01 1.56 -2.93
CA GLY A 70 -23.90 2.73 -2.95
C GLY A 70 -25.09 2.62 -2.00
N GLN A 71 -25.04 1.75 -1.00
CA GLN A 71 -26.12 1.56 -0.04
C GLN A 71 -25.63 1.75 1.39
N VAL A 72 -26.49 2.29 2.23
CA VAL A 72 -26.22 2.40 3.67
C VAL A 72 -26.27 1.01 4.30
N ASP A 73 -25.13 0.55 4.82
CA ASP A 73 -25.00 -0.71 5.53
C ASP A 73 -24.21 -0.46 6.84
N PRO A 74 -24.83 -0.65 8.00
CA PRO A 74 -24.20 -0.38 9.31
C PRO A 74 -22.86 -1.08 9.52
N LYS A 75 -22.62 -2.23 8.88
CA LYS A 75 -21.33 -2.94 8.98
C LYS A 75 -20.17 -2.18 8.35
N TYR A 76 -20.47 -1.21 7.48
CA TYR A 76 -19.47 -0.34 6.84
C TYR A 76 -19.51 1.10 7.37
N SER A 77 -20.15 1.34 8.52
CA SER A 77 -20.14 2.65 9.16
C SER A 77 -18.73 2.99 9.66
N LEU A 78 -18.36 4.27 9.53
CA LEU A 78 -17.10 4.81 10.06
C LEU A 78 -17.17 5.17 11.56
N THR A 79 -18.28 4.88 12.25
CA THR A 79 -18.41 5.12 13.71
C THR A 79 -17.27 4.51 14.52
N PRO A 80 -16.84 3.24 14.32
CA PRO A 80 -15.71 2.67 15.06
C PRO A 80 -14.39 3.37 14.77
N VAL A 81 -14.23 3.87 13.55
CA VAL A 81 -13.04 4.63 13.14
C VAL A 81 -12.99 5.99 13.85
N ALA A 82 -14.13 6.68 14.01
CA ALA A 82 -14.22 7.93 14.76
C ALA A 82 -13.78 7.76 16.21
N ALA A 83 -14.23 6.69 16.86
CA ALA A 83 -13.83 6.35 18.23
C ALA A 83 -12.31 6.11 18.32
N ARG A 84 -11.76 5.27 17.42
CA ARG A 84 -10.32 4.98 17.42
C ARG A 84 -9.46 6.21 17.10
N LEU A 85 -9.88 7.04 16.14
CA LEU A 85 -9.19 8.28 15.81
C LEU A 85 -9.20 9.26 16.99
N SER A 86 -10.30 9.35 17.73
CA SER A 86 -10.41 10.17 18.96
C SER A 86 -9.37 9.77 20.00
N GLU A 87 -9.18 8.46 20.23
CA GLU A 87 -8.15 7.94 21.12
C GLU A 87 -6.73 8.34 20.66
N LEU A 88 -6.43 8.16 19.36
CA LEU A 88 -5.11 8.45 18.80
C LEU A 88 -4.76 9.94 18.78
N LEU A 89 -5.77 10.79 18.62
CA LEU A 89 -5.60 12.25 18.67
C LEU A 89 -5.51 12.77 20.09
N GLY A 90 -6.11 12.08 21.07
CA GLY A 90 -6.25 12.53 22.45
C GLY A 90 -7.26 13.65 22.61
N GLN A 91 -8.20 13.80 21.66
CA GLN A 91 -9.30 14.77 21.68
C GLN A 91 -10.56 14.20 21.01
N PRO A 92 -11.75 14.73 21.32
CA PRO A 92 -12.99 14.27 20.71
C PRO A 92 -12.98 14.45 19.19
N VAL A 93 -13.47 13.42 18.48
CA VAL A 93 -13.80 13.45 17.06
C VAL A 93 -15.32 13.41 16.96
N GLU A 94 -15.94 14.47 16.44
CA GLU A 94 -17.37 14.47 16.16
C GLU A 94 -17.65 13.56 14.97
N PHE A 95 -18.66 12.69 15.08
CA PHE A 95 -19.10 11.85 13.98
C PHE A 95 -20.45 12.33 13.46
N VAL A 96 -20.57 12.46 12.12
CA VAL A 96 -21.82 12.82 11.45
C VAL A 96 -22.25 11.67 10.56
N ASP A 97 -23.48 11.22 10.74
CA ASP A 97 -24.08 10.01 10.13
C ASP A 97 -24.44 10.16 8.63
N ASP A 98 -23.82 11.10 7.94
CA ASP A 98 -23.84 11.27 6.49
C ASP A 98 -22.58 12.05 6.07
N CYS A 99 -22.23 12.05 4.77
CA CYS A 99 -21.12 12.83 4.24
C CYS A 99 -21.59 14.09 3.48
N ILE A 100 -22.88 14.23 3.22
CA ILE A 100 -23.51 15.41 2.65
C ILE A 100 -24.79 15.77 3.44
N GLY A 101 -25.40 16.90 3.16
CA GLY A 101 -26.69 17.29 3.73
C GLY A 101 -26.62 18.34 4.83
N GLN A 102 -27.79 18.71 5.33
CA GLN A 102 -27.95 19.80 6.30
C GLN A 102 -27.27 19.49 7.64
N LYS A 103 -27.20 18.23 8.05
CA LYS A 103 -26.50 17.82 9.29
C LYS A 103 -25.02 18.16 9.21
N VAL A 104 -24.35 17.78 8.10
CA VAL A 104 -22.94 18.10 7.85
C VAL A 104 -22.71 19.59 7.90
N PHE A 105 -23.52 20.37 7.17
CA PHE A 105 -23.41 21.83 7.14
C PHE A 105 -23.54 22.44 8.53
N MET A 106 -24.48 22.00 9.34
CA MET A 106 -24.72 22.55 10.69
C MET A 106 -23.64 22.15 11.68
N SER A 107 -23.15 20.90 11.64
CA SER A 107 -22.03 20.44 12.45
C SER A 107 -20.79 21.32 12.18
N VAL A 108 -20.36 21.41 10.92
CA VAL A 108 -19.16 22.16 10.54
C VAL A 108 -19.33 23.68 10.80
N LYS A 109 -20.53 24.23 10.60
CA LYS A 109 -20.82 25.65 10.92
C LYS A 109 -20.59 25.99 12.38
N ASN A 110 -20.95 25.05 13.27
CA ASN A 110 -20.87 25.23 14.72
C ASN A 110 -19.54 24.75 15.32
N ALA A 111 -18.71 24.10 14.51
CA ALA A 111 -17.44 23.53 14.93
C ALA A 111 -16.46 24.61 15.42
N ALA A 112 -15.79 24.35 16.53
CA ALA A 112 -14.74 25.21 17.05
C ALA A 112 -13.45 25.11 16.20
N LYS A 113 -12.58 26.10 16.30
CA LYS A 113 -11.22 26.00 15.77
C LYS A 113 -10.47 24.87 16.46
N GLY A 114 -9.66 24.11 15.69
CA GLY A 114 -8.95 22.94 16.16
C GLY A 114 -9.83 21.67 16.35
N SER A 115 -11.13 21.75 16.04
CA SER A 115 -12.02 20.58 16.11
C SER A 115 -11.82 19.64 14.93
N VAL A 116 -12.16 18.36 15.15
CA VAL A 116 -12.12 17.30 14.13
C VAL A 116 -13.50 16.69 14.01
N THR A 117 -14.02 16.63 12.79
CA THR A 117 -15.27 15.98 12.43
C THR A 117 -14.99 14.87 11.40
N LEU A 118 -15.43 13.64 11.66
CA LEU A 118 -15.43 12.55 10.68
C LEU A 118 -16.84 12.37 10.12
N LEU A 119 -16.97 12.40 8.81
CA LEU A 119 -18.23 12.16 8.11
C LEU A 119 -18.38 10.66 7.81
N GLU A 120 -19.63 10.23 7.60
CA GLU A 120 -19.95 8.84 7.28
C GLU A 120 -19.37 8.42 5.92
N ASN A 121 -19.35 7.12 5.68
CA ASN A 121 -18.76 6.43 4.55
C ASN A 121 -19.22 7.01 3.20
N LEU A 122 -18.27 7.58 2.46
CA LEU A 122 -18.51 8.15 1.13
C LEU A 122 -19.17 7.16 0.17
N ARG A 123 -18.86 5.86 0.28
CA ARG A 123 -19.38 4.80 -0.59
C ARG A 123 -20.80 4.38 -0.29
N PHE A 124 -21.48 5.00 0.69
CA PHE A 124 -22.92 4.91 0.80
C PHE A 124 -23.64 5.68 -0.31
N HIS A 125 -22.89 6.54 -0.99
CA HIS A 125 -23.34 7.28 -2.17
C HIS A 125 -22.66 6.72 -3.42
N PRO A 126 -23.40 6.18 -4.39
CA PRO A 126 -22.82 5.59 -5.61
C PRO A 126 -22.10 6.63 -6.47
N GLU A 127 -22.41 7.89 -6.31
CA GLU A 127 -21.80 9.04 -6.98
C GLU A 127 -20.30 9.19 -6.63
N GLU A 128 -19.86 8.66 -5.48
CA GLU A 128 -18.44 8.67 -5.10
C GLU A 128 -17.60 7.91 -6.12
N GLU A 129 -17.93 6.64 -6.38
CA GLU A 129 -17.16 5.81 -7.31
C GLU A 129 -17.40 6.21 -8.78
N ALA A 130 -18.52 6.85 -9.07
CA ALA A 130 -18.82 7.41 -10.40
C ALA A 130 -18.04 8.69 -10.72
N ASN A 131 -17.25 9.24 -9.79
CA ASN A 131 -16.56 10.51 -9.93
C ASN A 131 -17.52 11.67 -10.26
N ASP A 132 -18.69 11.70 -9.63
CA ASP A 132 -19.75 12.65 -9.91
C ASP A 132 -19.40 14.06 -9.44
N ALA A 133 -19.49 15.03 -10.34
CA ALA A 133 -19.13 16.42 -10.05
C ALA A 133 -20.14 17.13 -9.14
N ASP A 134 -21.43 16.80 -9.21
CA ASP A 134 -22.45 17.39 -8.37
C ASP A 134 -22.33 16.90 -6.92
N PHE A 135 -22.02 15.63 -6.73
CA PHE A 135 -21.70 15.08 -5.41
C PHE A 135 -20.44 15.75 -4.81
N ALA A 136 -19.37 15.86 -5.61
CA ALA A 136 -18.15 16.55 -5.18
C ALA A 136 -18.41 18.01 -4.80
N ARG A 137 -19.24 18.72 -5.57
CA ARG A 137 -19.67 20.10 -5.27
C ARG A 137 -20.47 20.16 -3.96
N GLN A 138 -21.32 19.18 -3.68
CA GLN A 138 -22.05 19.10 -2.43
C GLN A 138 -21.10 18.86 -1.24
N LEU A 139 -20.15 17.92 -1.36
CA LEU A 139 -19.09 17.70 -0.36
C LEU A 139 -18.35 19.00 -0.03
N ALA A 140 -17.88 19.72 -1.05
CA ALA A 140 -17.17 20.99 -0.88
C ALA A 140 -18.03 22.05 -0.19
N LYS A 141 -19.28 22.23 -0.64
CA LYS A 141 -20.19 23.27 -0.12
C LYS A 141 -20.65 22.98 1.30
N GLN A 142 -20.98 21.72 1.60
CA GLN A 142 -21.61 21.37 2.88
C GLN A 142 -20.58 21.17 3.99
N SER A 143 -19.35 20.72 3.65
CA SER A 143 -18.21 20.75 4.56
C SER A 143 -17.69 22.17 4.83
N ARG A 144 -18.21 23.20 4.11
CA ARG A 144 -17.73 24.59 4.20
C ARG A 144 -16.22 24.75 4.03
N ALA A 145 -15.59 23.78 3.39
CA ALA A 145 -14.14 23.74 3.23
C ALA A 145 -13.64 24.88 2.35
N GLU A 146 -12.50 25.42 2.72
CA GLU A 146 -11.75 26.45 1.97
C GLU A 146 -10.56 25.81 1.24
N TYR A 147 -10.09 24.65 1.73
CA TYR A 147 -9.05 23.83 1.12
C TYR A 147 -9.44 22.36 1.16
N PHE A 148 -8.96 21.62 0.18
CA PHE A 148 -8.96 20.17 0.17
C PHE A 148 -7.54 19.64 0.37
N VAL A 149 -7.39 18.69 1.28
CA VAL A 149 -6.13 18.00 1.54
C VAL A 149 -6.29 16.52 1.19
N GLN A 150 -5.59 16.08 0.15
CA GLN A 150 -5.50 14.66 -0.18
C GLN A 150 -4.42 14.00 0.67
N ASP A 151 -4.82 13.08 1.55
CA ASP A 151 -3.89 12.35 2.45
C ASP A 151 -4.07 10.82 2.35
N GLY A 152 -5.07 10.36 1.61
CA GLY A 152 -5.40 8.96 1.42
C GLY A 152 -4.64 8.32 0.25
N PHE A 153 -3.37 7.97 0.42
CA PHE A 153 -2.56 7.42 -0.67
C PHE A 153 -3.17 6.15 -1.29
N GLY A 154 -3.80 5.27 -0.50
CA GLY A 154 -4.39 4.03 -1.00
C GLY A 154 -5.55 4.20 -2.01
N VAL A 155 -6.04 5.42 -2.21
CA VAL A 155 -7.17 5.69 -3.13
C VAL A 155 -6.82 6.60 -4.30
N VAL A 156 -5.62 7.19 -4.35
CA VAL A 156 -5.27 8.18 -5.39
C VAL A 156 -5.09 7.59 -6.79
N HIS A 157 -5.02 6.27 -6.91
CA HIS A 157 -4.99 5.56 -8.19
C HIS A 157 -6.36 5.49 -8.87
N ARG A 158 -7.42 5.97 -8.22
CA ARG A 158 -8.80 5.97 -8.74
C ARG A 158 -9.32 7.39 -8.86
N ALA A 159 -9.95 7.69 -9.99
CA ALA A 159 -10.69 8.92 -10.18
C ALA A 159 -12.10 8.75 -9.56
N HIS A 160 -12.24 9.17 -8.29
CA HIS A 160 -13.50 9.22 -7.56
C HIS A 160 -13.87 10.67 -7.23
N ALA A 161 -15.12 10.91 -6.83
CA ALA A 161 -15.59 12.27 -6.52
C ALA A 161 -14.72 12.94 -5.45
N SER A 162 -14.35 12.21 -4.40
CA SER A 162 -13.52 12.72 -3.29
C SER A 162 -12.02 12.68 -3.55
N THR A 163 -11.55 12.19 -4.70
CA THR A 163 -10.12 12.16 -5.05
C THR A 163 -9.80 13.03 -6.27
N SER A 164 -10.72 13.17 -7.21
CA SER A 164 -10.52 13.85 -8.49
C SER A 164 -11.53 14.99 -8.68
N ALA A 165 -12.85 14.74 -8.77
CA ALA A 165 -13.82 15.79 -9.07
C ALA A 165 -13.84 16.92 -8.02
N ILE A 166 -13.54 16.63 -6.75
CA ILE A 166 -13.48 17.61 -5.66
C ILE A 166 -12.52 18.76 -5.93
N THR A 167 -11.45 18.52 -6.67
CA THR A 167 -10.43 19.51 -7.00
C THR A 167 -10.91 20.62 -7.93
N GLN A 168 -12.05 20.41 -8.58
CA GLN A 168 -12.71 21.45 -9.38
C GLN A 168 -13.36 22.54 -8.51
N PHE A 169 -13.62 22.27 -7.25
CA PHE A 169 -14.39 23.11 -6.34
C PHE A 169 -13.57 23.69 -5.19
N LEU A 170 -12.41 23.13 -4.88
CA LEU A 170 -11.54 23.56 -3.79
C LEU A 170 -10.08 23.62 -4.23
N PRO A 171 -9.31 24.61 -3.78
CA PRO A 171 -7.85 24.55 -3.86
C PRO A 171 -7.36 23.28 -3.18
N SER A 172 -6.65 22.43 -3.91
CA SER A 172 -6.37 21.04 -3.53
C SER A 172 -4.89 20.79 -3.42
N VAL A 173 -4.45 20.34 -2.26
CA VAL A 173 -3.02 20.13 -1.92
C VAL A 173 -2.81 18.77 -1.28
N SER A 174 -1.56 18.34 -1.20
CA SER A 174 -1.16 17.10 -0.53
C SER A 174 -1.10 17.27 0.99
N GLY A 175 -1.54 16.24 1.71
CA GLY A 175 -1.21 16.04 3.12
C GLY A 175 0.17 15.44 3.31
N LEU A 176 0.61 15.33 4.58
CA LEU A 176 1.96 14.86 4.93
C LEU A 176 2.15 13.37 4.60
N LEU A 177 1.09 12.56 4.74
CA LEU A 177 1.17 11.12 4.43
C LEU A 177 1.34 10.92 2.93
N LEU A 178 0.51 11.57 2.11
CA LEU A 178 0.59 11.44 0.66
C LEU A 178 1.95 11.90 0.12
N GLU A 179 2.45 13.03 0.59
CA GLU A 179 3.79 13.54 0.22
C GLU A 179 4.87 12.52 0.57
N ARG A 180 4.86 11.98 1.80
CA ARG A 180 5.84 10.99 2.25
C ARG A 180 5.80 9.71 1.41
N GLU A 181 4.60 9.17 1.15
CA GLU A 181 4.42 7.97 0.32
C GLU A 181 5.02 8.18 -1.08
N TYR A 182 4.61 9.27 -1.73
CA TYR A 182 5.09 9.60 -3.07
C TYR A 182 6.61 9.76 -3.11
N MET A 183 7.17 10.55 -2.19
CA MET A 183 8.61 10.85 -2.17
C MET A 183 9.44 9.62 -1.86
N THR A 184 8.98 8.77 -0.94
CA THR A 184 9.71 7.55 -0.57
C THR A 184 9.72 6.54 -1.71
N ILE A 185 8.56 6.25 -2.29
CA ILE A 185 8.45 5.28 -3.39
C ILE A 185 9.19 5.77 -4.63
N THR A 186 8.97 7.03 -5.05
CA THR A 186 9.65 7.57 -6.23
C THR A 186 11.15 7.76 -6.01
N GLY A 187 11.58 8.05 -4.78
CA GLY A 187 12.99 8.11 -4.41
C GLY A 187 13.68 6.77 -4.60
N ALA A 188 13.07 5.69 -4.08
CA ALA A 188 13.57 4.33 -4.24
C ALA A 188 13.61 3.88 -5.71
N MET A 189 12.66 4.35 -6.55
CA MET A 189 12.62 4.00 -7.97
C MET A 189 13.55 4.85 -8.85
N LYS A 190 13.71 6.13 -8.56
CA LYS A 190 14.47 7.05 -9.44
C LYS A 190 15.92 7.26 -9.03
N THR A 191 16.19 7.30 -7.73
CA THR A 191 17.53 7.62 -7.17
C THR A 191 17.85 6.72 -5.96
N PRO A 192 17.79 5.36 -6.11
CA PRO A 192 18.08 4.46 -5.00
C PRO A 192 19.53 4.56 -4.56
N GLU A 193 19.78 4.37 -3.27
CA GLU A 193 21.10 3.99 -2.79
C GLU A 193 21.36 2.53 -3.18
N ARG A 194 22.51 2.28 -3.82
CA ARG A 194 22.80 0.95 -4.38
C ARG A 194 23.68 0.11 -3.46
N PRO A 195 23.53 -1.22 -3.47
CA PRO A 195 22.67 -2.00 -4.35
C PRO A 195 21.17 -1.86 -4.02
N LEU A 196 20.32 -1.80 -5.07
CA LEU A 196 18.88 -1.93 -4.96
C LEU A 196 18.45 -3.39 -5.20
N VAL A 197 17.83 -3.99 -4.20
CA VAL A 197 17.23 -5.32 -4.31
C VAL A 197 15.71 -5.20 -4.31
N ALA A 198 15.08 -5.74 -5.34
CA ALA A 198 13.62 -5.89 -5.37
C ALA A 198 13.24 -7.32 -4.96
N VAL A 199 12.29 -7.46 -4.03
CA VAL A 199 11.75 -8.73 -3.60
C VAL A 199 10.27 -8.76 -3.96
N LEU A 200 9.92 -9.67 -4.86
CA LEU A 200 8.57 -9.80 -5.43
C LEU A 200 8.00 -11.16 -5.06
N GLY A 201 6.86 -11.14 -4.39
CA GLY A 201 6.10 -12.33 -4.04
C GLY A 201 4.63 -12.20 -4.44
N GLY A 202 3.77 -12.98 -3.78
CA GLY A 202 2.33 -13.01 -4.05
C GLY A 202 1.92 -14.07 -5.08
N ALA A 203 0.68 -13.95 -5.60
CA ALA A 203 0.04 -15.06 -6.29
C ALA A 203 0.16 -15.04 -7.82
N LYS A 204 0.24 -13.86 -8.46
CA LYS A 204 0.12 -13.74 -9.91
C LYS A 204 1.20 -12.84 -10.50
N VAL A 205 1.75 -13.27 -11.63
CA VAL A 205 2.66 -12.49 -12.49
C VAL A 205 1.90 -11.33 -13.15
N SER A 206 0.69 -11.62 -13.67
CA SER A 206 -0.14 -10.67 -14.40
C SER A 206 -0.45 -9.40 -13.62
N ASP A 207 -0.61 -9.49 -12.30
CA ASP A 207 -0.90 -8.35 -11.45
C ASP A 207 0.30 -7.40 -11.25
N LYS A 208 1.52 -7.82 -11.68
CA LYS A 208 2.78 -7.13 -11.39
C LYS A 208 3.68 -6.90 -12.61
N ILE A 209 3.19 -7.19 -13.82
CA ILE A 209 4.01 -7.10 -15.04
C ILE A 209 4.68 -5.73 -15.15
N SER A 210 3.90 -4.64 -15.11
CA SER A 210 4.42 -3.28 -15.25
C SER A 210 5.45 -2.92 -14.16
N VAL A 211 5.23 -3.41 -12.93
CA VAL A 211 6.18 -3.22 -11.82
C VAL A 211 7.46 -4.01 -12.03
N ILE A 212 7.35 -5.28 -12.48
CA ILE A 212 8.51 -6.12 -12.79
C ILE A 212 9.36 -5.44 -13.88
N GLU A 213 8.71 -4.99 -14.96
CA GLU A 213 9.39 -4.31 -16.06
C GLU A 213 10.11 -3.02 -15.61
N ALA A 214 9.45 -2.20 -14.77
CA ALA A 214 10.06 -1.00 -14.20
C ALA A 214 11.23 -1.34 -13.26
N LEU A 215 11.09 -2.39 -12.44
CA LEU A 215 12.14 -2.84 -11.54
C LEU A 215 13.32 -3.48 -12.28
N VAL A 216 13.09 -4.16 -13.42
CA VAL A 216 14.20 -4.62 -14.26
C VAL A 216 15.08 -3.45 -14.67
N ASP A 217 14.52 -2.29 -14.97
CA ASP A 217 15.32 -1.12 -15.39
C ASP A 217 16.18 -0.54 -14.24
N VAL A 218 15.70 -0.58 -13.01
CA VAL A 218 16.33 0.14 -11.88
C VAL A 218 17.06 -0.75 -10.88
N ALA A 219 16.61 -1.99 -10.63
CA ALA A 219 17.19 -2.88 -9.63
C ALA A 219 18.57 -3.42 -10.04
N ASP A 220 19.35 -3.82 -9.05
CA ASP A 220 20.59 -4.58 -9.22
C ASP A 220 20.36 -6.09 -9.09
N THR A 221 19.29 -6.48 -8.38
CA THR A 221 18.82 -7.87 -8.26
C THR A 221 17.32 -7.88 -8.03
N ILE A 222 16.62 -8.81 -8.66
CA ILE A 222 15.20 -9.11 -8.42
C ILE A 222 15.09 -10.53 -7.87
N ILE A 223 14.45 -10.68 -6.73
CA ILE A 223 14.14 -11.95 -6.09
C ILE A 223 12.66 -12.24 -6.30
N VAL A 224 12.34 -13.43 -6.80
CA VAL A 224 10.95 -13.86 -7.05
C VAL A 224 10.57 -14.97 -6.08
N GLY A 225 9.52 -14.74 -5.31
CA GLY A 225 8.95 -15.68 -4.34
C GLY A 225 7.44 -15.86 -4.50
N GLY A 226 6.81 -16.44 -3.49
CA GLY A 226 5.37 -16.71 -3.48
C GLY A 226 4.93 -17.66 -4.60
N ALA A 227 3.63 -17.77 -4.84
CA ALA A 227 3.11 -18.59 -5.93
C ALA A 227 3.51 -18.07 -7.33
N MET A 228 3.90 -16.79 -7.43
CA MET A 228 4.48 -16.25 -8.65
C MET A 228 5.76 -16.99 -9.07
N ALA A 229 6.62 -17.38 -8.12
CA ALA A 229 7.82 -18.15 -8.41
C ALA A 229 7.51 -19.51 -9.08
N ASN A 230 6.39 -20.15 -8.71
CA ASN A 230 5.96 -21.40 -9.32
C ASN A 230 5.70 -21.23 -10.83
N THR A 231 5.15 -20.10 -11.25
CA THR A 231 4.91 -19.81 -12.66
C THR A 231 6.23 -19.63 -13.43
N PHE A 232 7.23 -18.99 -12.84
CA PHE A 232 8.58 -18.90 -13.42
C PHE A 232 9.29 -20.26 -13.48
N LEU A 233 9.18 -21.09 -12.43
CA LEU A 233 9.76 -22.43 -12.39
C LEU A 233 9.12 -23.34 -13.45
N ALA A 234 7.79 -23.33 -13.55
CA ALA A 234 7.06 -24.08 -14.56
C ALA A 234 7.45 -23.66 -16.00
N HIS A 235 7.64 -22.34 -16.24
CA HIS A 235 8.14 -21.85 -17.53
C HIS A 235 9.53 -22.39 -17.89
N ARG A 236 10.39 -22.65 -16.88
CA ARG A 236 11.69 -23.31 -17.05
C ARG A 236 11.59 -24.83 -17.22
N GLY A 237 10.38 -25.40 -17.27
CA GLY A 237 10.16 -26.84 -17.38
C GLY A 237 10.35 -27.62 -16.08
N ILE A 238 10.41 -26.95 -14.94
CA ILE A 238 10.50 -27.60 -13.62
C ILE A 238 9.08 -27.98 -13.18
N SER A 239 8.88 -29.26 -12.79
CA SER A 239 7.61 -29.67 -12.19
C SER A 239 7.41 -29.01 -10.84
N VAL A 240 6.27 -28.38 -10.66
CA VAL A 240 5.90 -27.69 -9.40
C VAL A 240 4.80 -28.44 -8.63
N GLY A 241 4.56 -29.72 -8.96
CA GLY A 241 3.56 -30.56 -8.30
C GLY A 241 2.15 -30.00 -8.40
N ALA A 242 1.43 -29.98 -7.27
CA ALA A 242 0.09 -29.42 -7.15
C ALA A 242 0.07 -27.89 -6.90
N SER A 243 1.20 -27.20 -7.07
CA SER A 243 1.33 -25.78 -6.81
C SER A 243 0.46 -24.94 -7.75
N LYS A 244 -0.01 -23.81 -7.24
CA LYS A 244 -0.68 -22.80 -8.07
C LYS A 244 0.29 -22.25 -9.11
N VAL A 245 -0.11 -22.31 -10.37
CA VAL A 245 0.57 -21.72 -11.53
C VAL A 245 -0.43 -20.85 -12.26
N GLU A 246 0.00 -19.69 -12.73
CA GLU A 246 -0.82 -18.83 -13.57
C GLU A 246 -0.68 -19.27 -15.03
N ALA A 247 -1.80 -19.64 -15.64
CA ALA A 247 -1.83 -20.08 -17.05
C ALA A 247 -1.50 -18.92 -18.01
N ASP A 248 -1.06 -19.27 -19.21
CA ASP A 248 -0.87 -18.36 -20.35
C ASP A 248 0.14 -17.21 -20.14
N GLN A 249 1.03 -17.31 -19.13
CA GLN A 249 2.05 -16.29 -18.85
C GLN A 249 3.39 -16.52 -19.57
N GLY A 250 3.50 -17.54 -20.39
CA GLY A 250 4.77 -17.94 -21.04
C GLY A 250 5.42 -16.81 -21.85
N GLN A 251 4.63 -16.08 -22.64
CA GLN A 251 5.15 -14.96 -23.45
C GLN A 251 5.60 -13.77 -22.57
N VAL A 252 4.87 -13.49 -21.50
CA VAL A 252 5.21 -12.42 -20.55
C VAL A 252 6.51 -12.73 -19.84
N ILE A 253 6.66 -13.94 -19.33
CA ILE A 253 7.89 -14.38 -18.64
C ILE A 253 9.08 -14.35 -19.61
N GLU A 254 8.90 -14.80 -20.83
CA GLU A 254 9.94 -14.74 -21.86
C GLU A 254 10.36 -13.30 -22.15
N ALA A 255 9.43 -12.36 -22.25
CA ALA A 255 9.73 -10.95 -22.43
C ALA A 255 10.53 -10.38 -21.23
N ILE A 256 10.18 -10.77 -20.00
CA ILE A 256 10.95 -10.40 -18.79
C ILE A 256 12.38 -10.92 -18.88
N TYR A 257 12.58 -12.21 -19.24
CA TYR A 257 13.92 -12.79 -19.41
C TYR A 257 14.73 -12.05 -20.48
N GLN A 258 14.12 -11.75 -21.62
CA GLN A 258 14.78 -11.00 -22.71
C GLN A 258 15.19 -9.60 -22.25
N LYS A 259 14.31 -8.89 -21.52
CA LYS A 259 14.62 -7.57 -20.94
C LYS A 259 15.77 -7.64 -19.94
N VAL A 260 15.78 -8.66 -19.07
CA VAL A 260 16.87 -8.89 -18.12
C VAL A 260 18.18 -9.20 -18.86
N ALA A 261 18.14 -10.12 -19.84
CA ALA A 261 19.32 -10.45 -20.64
C ALA A 261 19.90 -9.26 -21.40
N ALA A 262 19.05 -8.38 -21.93
CA ALA A 262 19.45 -7.14 -22.58
C ALA A 262 20.18 -6.18 -21.61
N LYS A 263 19.76 -6.18 -20.32
CA LYS A 263 20.35 -5.32 -19.30
C LYS A 263 21.69 -5.85 -18.77
N VAL A 264 21.77 -7.15 -18.45
CA VAL A 264 22.91 -7.69 -17.68
C VAL A 264 23.77 -8.70 -18.44
N GLY A 265 23.37 -9.12 -19.64
CA GLY A 265 23.96 -10.22 -20.41
C GLY A 265 23.34 -11.57 -20.02
N GLN A 266 23.30 -12.49 -21.01
CA GLN A 266 22.63 -13.80 -20.86
C GLN A 266 23.23 -14.62 -19.69
N GLU A 267 24.52 -14.54 -19.48
CA GLU A 267 25.27 -15.29 -18.44
C GLU A 267 24.95 -14.79 -17.01
N ARG A 268 24.36 -13.60 -16.86
CA ARG A 268 24.05 -13.03 -15.55
C ARG A 268 22.56 -12.99 -15.22
N VAL A 269 21.72 -13.53 -16.11
CA VAL A 269 20.26 -13.54 -15.91
C VAL A 269 19.88 -14.18 -14.58
N ASP A 270 20.42 -15.34 -14.24
CA ASP A 270 20.09 -16.07 -12.99
C ASP A 270 20.64 -15.40 -11.73
N ALA A 271 21.69 -14.60 -11.86
CA ALA A 271 22.22 -13.80 -10.76
C ALA A 271 21.40 -12.52 -10.53
N PHE A 272 20.77 -11.99 -11.58
CA PHE A 272 19.90 -10.81 -11.51
C PHE A 272 18.47 -11.17 -11.14
N LEU A 273 17.89 -12.21 -11.77
CA LEU A 273 16.53 -12.69 -11.51
C LEU A 273 16.60 -14.00 -10.71
N VAL A 274 16.64 -13.88 -9.40
CA VAL A 274 16.84 -14.97 -8.47
C VAL A 274 15.55 -15.72 -8.24
N LEU A 275 15.52 -17.00 -8.61
CA LEU A 275 14.41 -17.93 -8.35
C LEU A 275 14.76 -18.86 -7.18
N PRO A 276 13.76 -19.50 -6.54
CA PRO A 276 13.99 -20.49 -5.50
C PRO A 276 14.82 -21.68 -5.98
N VAL A 277 15.68 -22.19 -5.11
CA VAL A 277 16.43 -23.46 -5.29
C VAL A 277 15.81 -24.59 -4.48
N ASP A 278 15.08 -24.27 -3.43
CA ASP A 278 14.27 -25.15 -2.60
C ASP A 278 12.99 -24.46 -2.15
N ILE A 279 12.01 -25.24 -1.75
CA ILE A 279 10.70 -24.76 -1.33
C ILE A 279 10.24 -25.44 -0.04
N GLY A 280 9.41 -24.75 0.74
CA GLY A 280 8.58 -25.31 1.79
C GLY A 280 7.28 -25.83 1.20
N ALA A 281 7.20 -27.17 1.09
CA ALA A 281 6.05 -27.87 0.52
C ALA A 281 5.00 -28.22 1.57
N GLY A 282 3.75 -28.22 1.17
CA GLY A 282 2.61 -28.69 1.96
C GLY A 282 1.54 -29.35 1.11
N SER A 283 0.77 -30.26 1.72
CA SER A 283 -0.38 -30.89 1.08
C SER A 283 -1.70 -30.15 1.32
N SER A 284 -1.69 -29.12 2.18
CA SER A 284 -2.85 -28.34 2.61
C SER A 284 -2.43 -26.92 2.93
N THR A 285 -3.39 -25.97 2.89
CA THR A 285 -3.25 -24.57 3.32
C THR A 285 -3.97 -24.31 4.64
N GLU A 286 -4.30 -25.35 5.39
CA GLU A 286 -4.93 -25.19 6.70
C GLU A 286 -3.93 -24.78 7.77
N GLN A 287 -4.40 -24.21 8.88
CA GLN A 287 -3.56 -23.67 9.96
C GLN A 287 -2.65 -24.73 10.61
N ASN A 288 -3.02 -25.99 10.57
CA ASN A 288 -2.26 -27.12 11.10
C ASN A 288 -1.48 -27.90 10.02
N ALA A 289 -1.35 -27.34 8.82
CA ALA A 289 -0.63 -27.98 7.73
C ALA A 289 0.84 -28.24 8.10
N THR A 290 1.33 -29.41 7.71
CA THR A 290 2.73 -29.79 7.88
C THR A 290 3.57 -29.33 6.70
N ARG A 291 4.79 -28.85 7.01
CA ARG A 291 5.77 -28.42 6.03
C ARG A 291 6.86 -29.46 5.83
N GLN A 292 7.26 -29.63 4.59
CA GLN A 292 8.44 -30.40 4.21
C GLN A 292 9.29 -29.56 3.26
N ASP A 293 10.57 -29.39 3.57
CA ASP A 293 11.48 -28.67 2.67
C ASP A 293 12.06 -29.64 1.62
N VAL A 294 11.95 -29.21 0.35
CA VAL A 294 12.39 -30.05 -0.79
C VAL A 294 13.09 -29.19 -1.84
N PRO A 295 14.12 -29.71 -2.54
CA PRO A 295 14.70 -29.03 -3.68
C PRO A 295 13.67 -28.80 -4.80
N VAL A 296 13.75 -27.69 -5.55
CA VAL A 296 12.83 -27.44 -6.67
C VAL A 296 12.91 -28.51 -7.77
N ALA A 297 14.05 -29.18 -7.91
CA ALA A 297 14.24 -30.28 -8.87
C ALA A 297 13.51 -31.58 -8.48
N ALA A 298 12.94 -31.68 -7.27
CA ALA A 298 12.33 -32.88 -6.72
C ALA A 298 10.99 -32.62 -6.00
N ILE A 299 10.22 -31.66 -6.46
CA ILE A 299 8.90 -31.39 -5.89
C ILE A 299 7.95 -32.55 -6.21
N PRO A 300 7.35 -33.16 -5.18
CA PRO A 300 6.42 -34.29 -5.42
C PRO A 300 5.09 -33.80 -6.04
N ASP A 301 4.48 -34.62 -6.89
CA ASP A 301 3.28 -34.27 -7.67
C ASP A 301 2.05 -33.85 -6.83
N ARG A 302 1.95 -34.31 -5.58
CA ARG A 302 0.79 -34.11 -4.72
C ARG A 302 0.95 -33.02 -3.67
N VAL A 303 2.04 -32.28 -3.70
CA VAL A 303 2.31 -31.19 -2.77
C VAL A 303 2.37 -29.85 -3.50
N MET A 304 2.10 -28.80 -2.77
CA MET A 304 2.16 -27.40 -3.22
C MET A 304 3.43 -26.76 -2.65
N ALA A 305 4.12 -25.97 -3.45
CA ALA A 305 5.12 -25.03 -2.97
C ALA A 305 4.40 -23.85 -2.32
N LEU A 306 4.45 -23.78 -1.01
CA LEU A 306 3.71 -22.80 -0.20
C LEU A 306 4.61 -21.75 0.46
N ASP A 307 5.92 -22.01 0.51
CA ASP A 307 6.93 -21.05 0.99
C ASP A 307 8.26 -21.33 0.29
N LEU A 308 9.25 -20.48 0.49
CA LEU A 308 10.63 -20.77 0.07
C LEU A 308 11.29 -21.70 1.09
N GLY A 309 12.23 -22.53 0.62
CA GLY A 309 12.98 -23.42 1.48
C GLY A 309 14.11 -22.69 2.22
N PRO A 310 14.79 -23.41 3.14
CA PRO A 310 15.83 -22.82 3.97
C PRO A 310 17.08 -22.37 3.20
N GLU A 311 17.45 -23.04 2.11
CA GLU A 311 18.62 -22.62 1.31
C GLU A 311 18.31 -21.35 0.51
N THR A 312 17.10 -21.26 -0.07
CA THR A 312 16.62 -20.04 -0.73
C THR A 312 16.52 -18.89 0.26
N THR A 313 16.00 -19.12 1.46
CA THR A 313 15.89 -18.09 2.50
C THR A 313 17.28 -17.57 2.89
N LYS A 314 18.26 -18.41 3.13
CA LYS A 314 19.66 -18.00 3.40
C LYS A 314 20.26 -17.19 2.25
N LEU A 315 20.00 -17.59 1.00
CA LEU A 315 20.45 -16.85 -0.18
C LEU A 315 19.86 -15.44 -0.18
N ILE A 316 18.56 -15.31 0.07
CA ILE A 316 17.86 -14.01 0.16
C ILE A 316 18.46 -13.15 1.28
N GLU A 317 18.63 -13.71 2.48
CA GLU A 317 19.24 -13.00 3.60
C GLU A 317 20.64 -12.47 3.25
N SER A 318 21.45 -13.30 2.57
CA SER A 318 22.79 -12.91 2.10
C SER A 318 22.76 -11.79 1.07
N ILE A 319 21.81 -11.79 0.13
CA ILE A 319 21.66 -10.74 -0.89
C ILE A 319 21.18 -9.45 -0.23
N VAL A 320 20.08 -9.53 0.52
CA VAL A 320 19.41 -8.38 1.14
C VAL A 320 20.30 -7.70 2.19
N SER A 321 21.07 -8.48 2.95
CA SER A 321 21.97 -7.90 3.97
C SER A 321 23.07 -6.99 3.41
N ARG A 322 23.33 -7.02 2.11
CA ARG A 322 24.29 -6.17 1.39
C ARG A 322 23.63 -5.04 0.60
N ALA A 323 22.29 -4.99 0.59
CA ALA A 323 21.55 -3.93 -0.07
C ALA A 323 21.61 -2.62 0.72
N HIS A 324 21.47 -1.49 0.03
CA HIS A 324 21.19 -0.20 0.66
C HIS A 324 19.73 0.23 0.44
N THR A 325 19.12 -0.22 -0.64
CA THR A 325 17.67 -0.04 -0.86
C THR A 325 17.03 -1.40 -1.11
N VAL A 326 15.90 -1.66 -0.44
CA VAL A 326 15.08 -2.86 -0.66
C VAL A 326 13.64 -2.44 -0.93
N ILE A 327 13.10 -2.88 -2.07
CA ILE A 327 11.67 -2.78 -2.39
C ILE A 327 11.07 -4.15 -2.21
N TRP A 328 10.11 -4.31 -1.31
CA TRP A 328 9.44 -5.58 -1.07
C TRP A 328 7.93 -5.47 -1.35
N ASN A 329 7.44 -6.31 -2.26
CA ASN A 329 6.03 -6.36 -2.63
C ASN A 329 5.53 -7.79 -2.87
N GLY A 330 4.68 -8.28 -1.99
CA GLY A 330 4.15 -9.64 -1.96
C GLY A 330 4.90 -10.54 -0.99
N THR A 331 4.16 -11.31 -0.18
CA THR A 331 4.74 -12.31 0.73
C THR A 331 5.46 -13.40 -0.05
N LEU A 332 6.53 -13.94 0.53
CA LEU A 332 7.37 -14.96 -0.09
C LEU A 332 6.78 -16.37 -0.01
N GLY A 333 5.78 -16.54 0.86
CA GLY A 333 5.01 -17.77 1.03
C GLY A 333 3.56 -17.49 1.36
N TYR A 334 2.80 -18.53 1.68
CA TYR A 334 1.41 -18.46 2.15
C TYR A 334 1.40 -18.05 3.63
N ALA A 335 1.64 -16.74 3.85
CA ALA A 335 2.00 -16.18 5.16
C ALA A 335 0.84 -16.21 6.17
N GLU A 336 -0.39 -16.48 5.75
CA GLU A 336 -1.56 -16.69 6.61
C GLU A 336 -1.44 -17.99 7.44
N VAL A 337 -0.57 -18.91 7.04
CA VAL A 337 -0.28 -20.16 7.76
C VAL A 337 1.13 -20.09 8.33
N PRO A 338 1.34 -20.16 9.66
CA PRO A 338 2.64 -19.98 10.28
C PRO A 338 3.75 -20.86 9.73
N ALA A 339 3.43 -22.10 9.34
CA ALA A 339 4.40 -23.04 8.75
C ALA A 339 4.97 -22.55 7.41
N PHE A 340 4.25 -21.67 6.71
CA PHE A 340 4.60 -21.14 5.38
C PHE A 340 4.85 -19.64 5.36
N ALA A 341 5.06 -19.02 6.54
CA ALA A 341 5.43 -17.63 6.71
C ALA A 341 6.93 -17.42 6.97
N THR A 342 7.72 -18.51 6.98
CA THR A 342 9.09 -18.49 7.52
C THR A 342 10.05 -17.62 6.70
N SER A 343 9.97 -17.68 5.38
CA SER A 343 10.83 -16.88 4.50
C SER A 343 10.46 -15.38 4.56
N SER A 344 9.16 -15.07 4.63
CA SER A 344 8.71 -13.69 4.83
C SER A 344 9.16 -13.13 6.19
N ALA A 345 9.09 -13.94 7.26
CA ALA A 345 9.56 -13.56 8.59
C ALA A 345 11.08 -13.36 8.63
N ALA A 346 11.86 -14.21 7.95
CA ALA A 346 13.30 -14.05 7.84
C ALA A 346 13.67 -12.74 7.13
N LEU A 347 13.02 -12.43 6.00
CA LEU A 347 13.23 -11.17 5.30
C LEU A 347 12.85 -9.97 6.16
N ALA A 348 11.69 -10.01 6.83
CA ALA A 348 11.25 -8.95 7.74
C ALA A 348 12.29 -8.71 8.85
N LYS A 349 12.83 -9.80 9.41
CA LYS A 349 13.87 -9.72 10.44
C LYS A 349 15.14 -9.01 9.94
N VAL A 350 15.66 -9.37 8.78
CA VAL A 350 16.85 -8.71 8.20
C VAL A 350 16.60 -7.21 8.00
N LEU A 351 15.43 -6.83 7.47
CA LEU A 351 15.09 -5.43 7.23
C LEU A 351 14.92 -4.64 8.53
N ALA A 352 14.32 -5.24 9.55
CA ALA A 352 14.14 -4.62 10.85
C ALA A 352 15.48 -4.46 11.59
N ASP A 353 16.33 -5.50 11.62
CA ASP A 353 17.64 -5.48 12.26
C ASP A 353 18.59 -4.46 11.62
N LYS A 354 18.41 -4.19 10.33
CA LYS A 354 19.25 -3.25 9.56
C LYS A 354 18.56 -1.92 9.26
N LYS A 355 17.53 -1.57 10.02
CA LYS A 355 16.93 -0.24 9.92
C LYS A 355 17.97 0.85 10.16
N GLY A 356 18.10 1.77 9.21
CA GLY A 356 19.12 2.82 9.21
C GLY A 356 20.25 2.56 8.24
N ASP A 357 20.61 1.28 8.00
CA ASP A 357 21.59 0.88 6.97
C ASP A 357 20.89 0.58 5.65
N ILE A 358 19.65 0.05 5.71
CA ILE A 358 18.83 -0.28 4.56
C ILE A 358 17.59 0.60 4.53
N THR A 359 17.37 1.29 3.43
CA THR A 359 16.09 1.93 3.11
C THR A 359 15.13 0.86 2.59
N SER A 360 14.22 0.40 3.46
CA SER A 360 13.18 -0.57 3.10
C SER A 360 11.88 0.11 2.70
N VAL A 361 11.37 -0.18 1.50
CA VAL A 361 10.06 0.26 0.98
C VAL A 361 9.20 -0.98 0.82
N ILE A 362 8.25 -1.15 1.72
CA ILE A 362 7.36 -2.31 1.76
C ILE A 362 5.99 -1.88 1.23
N GLY A 363 5.54 -2.52 0.16
CA GLY A 363 4.28 -2.21 -0.52
C GLY A 363 3.43 -3.46 -0.78
N GLY A 364 2.16 -3.22 -1.15
CA GLY A 364 1.17 -4.29 -1.31
C GLY A 364 0.40 -4.57 -0.02
N GLY A 365 -0.92 -4.78 -0.14
CA GLY A 365 -1.81 -4.95 1.01
C GLY A 365 -1.38 -6.08 1.92
N ASP A 366 -1.23 -7.29 1.37
CA ASP A 366 -0.88 -8.50 2.13
C ASP A 366 0.50 -8.41 2.76
N THR A 367 1.46 -7.76 2.09
CA THR A 367 2.83 -7.58 2.63
C THR A 367 2.84 -6.58 3.77
N ALA A 368 2.15 -5.46 3.61
CA ALA A 368 2.02 -4.45 4.66
C ALA A 368 1.32 -5.04 5.89
N ASP A 369 0.22 -5.75 5.69
CA ASP A 369 -0.50 -6.46 6.74
C ASP A 369 0.41 -7.45 7.48
N PHE A 370 1.11 -8.29 6.72
CA PHE A 370 2.06 -9.26 7.30
C PHE A 370 3.11 -8.58 8.17
N VAL A 371 3.82 -7.55 7.67
CA VAL A 371 4.92 -6.95 8.42
C VAL A 371 4.44 -6.13 9.62
N ILE A 372 3.25 -5.53 9.55
CA ILE A 372 2.64 -4.78 10.66
C ILE A 372 2.29 -5.73 11.81
N HIS A 373 1.73 -6.91 11.51
CA HIS A 373 1.40 -7.92 12.52
C HIS A 373 2.64 -8.66 13.04
N TRP A 374 3.63 -8.90 12.19
CA TRP A 374 4.89 -9.52 12.57
C TRP A 374 5.76 -8.62 13.46
N ASP A 375 5.75 -7.30 13.22
CA ASP A 375 6.57 -6.34 13.96
C ASP A 375 5.88 -5.93 15.29
N PRO A 376 6.47 -6.22 16.46
CA PRO A 376 5.93 -5.74 17.75
C PRO A 376 5.75 -4.21 17.83
N ASN A 377 6.48 -3.47 16.99
CA ASN A 377 6.40 -2.02 16.89
C ASN A 377 5.46 -1.56 15.75
N HIS A 378 4.61 -2.46 15.26
CA HIS A 378 3.56 -2.18 14.29
C HIS A 378 4.04 -1.42 13.04
N GLY A 379 5.06 -1.94 12.37
CA GLY A 379 5.62 -1.42 11.13
C GLY A 379 6.68 -0.32 11.31
N THR A 380 6.90 0.17 12.53
CA THR A 380 7.89 1.23 12.76
C THR A 380 9.33 0.72 12.78
N SER A 381 9.56 -0.60 12.77
CA SER A 381 10.88 -1.20 12.61
C SER A 381 11.42 -1.15 11.18
N PHE A 382 10.62 -0.67 10.22
CA PHE A 382 11.01 -0.50 8.81
C PHE A 382 11.16 0.97 8.44
N SER A 383 11.81 1.28 7.32
CA SER A 383 11.94 2.67 6.85
C SER A 383 10.61 3.21 6.36
N HIS A 384 9.87 2.39 5.59
CA HIS A 384 8.54 2.73 5.09
C HIS A 384 7.70 1.48 4.82
N VAL A 385 6.53 1.43 5.44
CA VAL A 385 5.47 0.48 5.08
C VAL A 385 4.35 1.30 4.45
N SER A 386 4.07 1.04 3.17
CA SER A 386 3.10 1.83 2.41
C SER A 386 1.67 1.49 2.79
N THR A 387 0.83 2.51 2.88
CA THR A 387 -0.62 2.37 3.02
C THR A 387 -1.33 2.15 1.68
N GLY A 388 -0.56 2.19 0.56
CA GLY A 388 -1.09 2.39 -0.79
C GLY A 388 -1.69 1.17 -1.48
N GLY A 389 -1.34 -0.06 -1.10
CA GLY A 389 -1.80 -1.24 -1.83
C GLY A 389 -1.55 -1.13 -3.34
N GLY A 390 -2.63 -1.07 -4.15
CA GLY A 390 -2.55 -0.90 -5.61
C GLY A 390 -1.89 0.41 -6.05
N ALA A 391 -2.15 1.51 -5.34
CA ALA A 391 -1.53 2.81 -5.66
C ALA A 391 0.00 2.77 -5.59
N SER A 392 0.57 2.00 -4.65
CA SER A 392 2.02 1.85 -4.57
C SER A 392 2.60 1.09 -5.77
N LEU A 393 1.89 0.07 -6.26
CA LEU A 393 2.29 -0.69 -7.45
C LEU A 393 2.27 0.20 -8.70
N GLU A 394 1.18 0.91 -8.94
CA GLU A 394 1.04 1.80 -10.10
C GLU A 394 2.10 2.92 -10.06
N LEU A 395 2.38 3.49 -8.86
CA LEU A 395 3.42 4.49 -8.71
C LEU A 395 4.82 3.92 -8.99
N MET A 396 5.12 2.69 -8.54
CA MET A 396 6.38 1.99 -8.85
C MET A 396 6.50 1.69 -10.34
N ALA A 397 5.40 1.39 -11.02
CA ALA A 397 5.34 1.21 -12.47
C ALA A 397 5.53 2.54 -13.26
N GLY A 398 5.56 3.67 -12.57
CA GLY A 398 5.71 4.99 -13.18
C GLY A 398 4.40 5.58 -13.70
N GLU A 399 3.26 5.01 -13.33
CA GLU A 399 1.95 5.48 -13.75
C GLU A 399 1.57 6.78 -13.05
N LYS A 400 0.78 7.60 -13.74
CA LYS A 400 0.21 8.82 -13.18
C LYS A 400 -1.05 8.49 -12.39
N LEU A 401 -1.07 8.89 -11.13
CA LEU A 401 -2.19 8.62 -10.23
C LEU A 401 -3.21 9.77 -10.27
N PRO A 402 -4.46 9.55 -10.69
CA PRO A 402 -5.46 10.60 -10.91
C PRO A 402 -5.64 11.55 -9.71
N GLY A 403 -5.68 11.00 -8.49
CA GLY A 403 -5.84 11.80 -7.27
C GLY A 403 -4.61 12.63 -6.89
N ILE A 404 -3.44 12.36 -7.47
CA ILE A 404 -2.24 13.21 -7.33
C ILE A 404 -2.21 14.22 -8.47
N GLU A 405 -2.46 13.78 -9.72
CA GLU A 405 -2.43 14.68 -10.88
C GLU A 405 -3.42 15.83 -10.74
N ALA A 406 -4.56 15.60 -10.08
CA ALA A 406 -5.59 16.62 -9.86
C ALA A 406 -5.20 17.72 -8.85
N LEU A 407 -4.13 17.54 -8.05
CA LEU A 407 -3.65 18.54 -7.10
C LEU A 407 -2.96 19.72 -7.78
N LEU A 408 -2.88 20.85 -7.08
CA LEU A 408 -2.19 22.06 -7.55
C LEU A 408 -0.69 21.79 -7.74
N ASP A 409 -0.14 22.27 -8.85
CA ASP A 409 1.27 22.15 -9.17
C ASP A 409 2.13 23.11 -8.34
N ALA A 410 3.27 22.65 -7.84
CA ALA A 410 4.20 23.45 -7.03
C ALA A 410 4.89 24.59 -7.81
N ASN A 411 4.89 24.55 -9.14
CA ASN A 411 5.64 25.48 -10.01
C ASN A 411 4.73 26.37 -10.86
N LYS A 412 3.52 26.67 -10.41
CA LYS A 412 2.63 27.64 -11.06
C LYS A 412 2.48 28.88 -10.23
#